data_96b16beb3b51640d3972fb7775729f20
#
_entry.id   96b16beb3b51640d3972fb7775729f20
#
_cell.length_a   1.000
_cell.length_b   1.000
_cell.length_c   1.000
_cell.angle_alpha   90.00
_cell.angle_beta   90.00
_cell.angle_gamma   90.00
#
_symmetry.space_group_name_H-M   'P 1'
#
loop_
_entity.id
_entity.type
_entity.pdbx_description
1 polymer ?
#
loop_
_entity_poly.entity_id
_entity_poly.type
_entity_poly.pdbx_seq_one_letter_code
_entity_poly.pdbx_strand_id
1 'polypeptide(L)'
;PPDDDNADMRDIVRDWIWYGYHAASAIDDWIDACAARGDGFDLPWIKAFARAERQHKRAAEAQWPAATDCDRLDHAFAHLAGQGFCALQWAGDTLDDGFERVSQTINADDVPTERYTTGFCFFHSQDMDHALDDEGLSVAFGHVDPDSDEDNVRMGRLVFEALEWVGLKP
;
A
#
# COMPACT_ATOMS: atom_id res chain seq x y z
N PRO A 1 13.31 14.24 25.61
CA PRO A 1 12.42 13.32 24.91
C PRO A 1 11.45 14.15 24.09
N PRO A 2 11.10 13.72 22.89
CA PRO A 2 10.05 14.38 22.14
C PRO A 2 8.79 14.39 23.02
N ASP A 3 8.01 15.47 22.97
CA ASP A 3 6.64 15.46 23.48
C ASP A 3 5.78 14.50 22.65
N ASP A 4 4.57 14.21 23.09
CA ASP A 4 3.71 13.21 22.45
C ASP A 4 3.46 13.55 20.97
N ASP A 5 3.24 14.84 20.62
CA ASP A 5 3.00 15.27 19.22
C ASP A 5 4.20 14.99 18.29
N ASN A 6 5.43 15.16 18.79
CA ASN A 6 6.63 14.79 18.04
C ASN A 6 6.79 13.28 17.90
N ALA A 7 6.39 12.50 18.90
CA ALA A 7 6.46 11.04 18.83
C ALA A 7 5.50 10.49 17.78
N ASP A 8 4.24 10.93 17.77
CA ASP A 8 3.22 10.50 16.82
C ASP A 8 3.62 10.87 15.38
N MET A 9 4.05 12.13 15.15
CA MET A 9 4.50 12.58 13.84
C MET A 9 5.73 11.81 13.35
N ARG A 10 6.66 11.49 14.24
CA ARG A 10 7.85 10.68 13.91
C ARG A 10 7.44 9.29 13.42
N ASP A 11 6.51 8.64 14.11
CA ASP A 11 6.10 7.29 13.79
C ASP A 11 5.38 7.25 12.42
N ILE A 12 4.47 8.17 12.17
CA ILE A 12 3.82 8.31 10.86
C ILE A 12 4.85 8.53 9.73
N VAL A 13 5.80 9.44 9.93
CA VAL A 13 6.84 9.74 8.92
C VAL A 13 7.74 8.54 8.67
N ARG A 14 8.10 7.80 9.72
CA ARG A 14 8.88 6.57 9.60
C ARG A 14 8.12 5.56 8.74
N ASP A 15 6.88 5.28 9.07
CA ASP A 15 6.07 4.27 8.41
C ASP A 15 5.88 4.62 6.92
N TRP A 16 5.55 5.85 6.58
CA TRP A 16 5.46 6.31 5.19
C TRP A 16 6.78 6.18 4.41
N ILE A 17 7.91 6.40 5.05
CA ILE A 17 9.22 6.18 4.45
C ILE A 17 9.43 4.68 4.18
N TRP A 18 9.11 3.81 5.14
CA TRP A 18 9.33 2.38 5.03
C TRP A 18 8.34 1.69 4.10
N TYR A 19 7.10 2.13 4.00
CA TYR A 19 6.16 1.64 2.99
C TYR A 19 6.71 1.78 1.56
N GLY A 20 7.37 2.88 1.24
CA GLY A 20 8.01 3.09 -0.06
C GLY A 20 7.06 3.53 -1.18
N TYR A 21 5.78 3.70 -0.92
CA TYR A 21 4.79 4.16 -1.90
C TYR A 21 4.76 5.67 -2.10
N HIS A 22 5.31 6.44 -1.16
CA HIS A 22 5.35 7.90 -1.23
C HIS A 22 6.69 8.40 -1.72
N ALA A 23 6.69 9.31 -2.69
CA ALA A 23 7.88 10.04 -3.07
C ALA A 23 8.40 10.88 -1.89
N ALA A 24 9.71 11.02 -1.76
CA ALA A 24 10.32 11.79 -0.67
C ALA A 24 9.80 13.23 -0.61
N SER A 25 9.56 13.87 -1.77
CA SER A 25 8.97 15.20 -1.84
C SER A 25 7.53 15.25 -1.34
N ALA A 26 6.72 14.22 -1.61
CA ALA A 26 5.34 14.17 -1.12
C ALA A 26 5.27 14.08 0.40
N ILE A 27 6.20 13.32 1.02
CA ILE A 27 6.32 13.26 2.48
C ILE A 27 6.75 14.62 3.04
N ASP A 28 7.71 15.29 2.40
CA ASP A 28 8.18 16.61 2.85
C ASP A 28 7.07 17.67 2.72
N ASP A 29 6.31 17.67 1.62
CA ASP A 29 5.17 18.57 1.40
C ASP A 29 4.06 18.33 2.43
N TRP A 30 3.79 17.07 2.78
CA TRP A 30 2.80 16.71 3.78
C TRP A 30 3.22 17.19 5.19
N ILE A 31 4.49 16.99 5.58
CA ILE A 31 5.04 17.50 6.85
C ILE A 31 4.87 19.01 6.92
N ASP A 32 5.18 19.75 5.83
CA ASP A 32 5.03 21.19 5.77
C ASP A 32 3.56 21.63 5.90
N ALA A 33 2.65 20.89 5.27
CA ALA A 33 1.21 21.14 5.36
C ALA A 33 0.67 20.90 6.79
N CYS A 34 1.12 19.87 7.49
CA CYS A 34 0.77 19.61 8.88
C CYS A 34 1.26 20.75 9.80
N ALA A 35 2.50 21.18 9.65
CA ALA A 35 3.05 22.31 10.42
C ALA A 35 2.27 23.61 10.15
N ALA A 36 1.87 23.87 8.91
CA ALA A 36 1.08 25.04 8.54
C ALA A 36 -0.33 25.03 9.15
N ARG A 37 -0.90 23.85 9.43
CA ARG A 37 -2.18 23.69 10.16
C ARG A 37 -2.04 23.90 11.66
N GLY A 38 -0.83 23.87 12.21
CA GLY A 38 -0.56 24.04 13.62
C GLY A 38 -0.61 22.75 14.44
N ASP A 39 -0.21 21.62 13.85
CA ASP A 39 -0.24 20.28 14.46
C ASP A 39 0.83 20.10 15.59
N GLY A 40 1.42 21.16 16.11
CA GLY A 40 2.11 21.25 17.42
C GLY A 40 3.53 20.64 17.50
N PHE A 41 4.03 19.96 16.45
CA PHE A 41 5.35 19.32 16.47
C PHE A 41 6.52 20.24 16.09
N ASP A 42 7.75 19.85 16.44
CA ASP A 42 8.99 20.55 16.05
C ASP A 42 9.36 20.24 14.59
N LEU A 43 8.93 21.11 13.66
CA LEU A 43 9.16 20.97 12.22
C LEU A 43 10.64 20.75 11.85
N PRO A 44 11.63 21.54 12.35
CA PRO A 44 13.04 21.29 12.09
C PRO A 44 13.50 19.90 12.53
N TRP A 45 13.02 19.42 13.68
CA TRP A 45 13.37 18.13 14.21
C TRP A 45 12.77 16.99 13.38
N ILE A 46 11.48 17.06 13.02
CA ILE A 46 10.83 16.06 12.16
C ILE A 46 11.51 15.99 10.78
N LYS A 47 11.85 17.11 10.15
CA LYS A 47 12.59 17.13 8.89
C LYS A 47 14.00 16.54 9.00
N ALA A 48 14.68 16.75 10.13
CA ALA A 48 15.97 16.13 10.37
C ALA A 48 15.82 14.60 10.55
N PHE A 49 14.81 14.17 11.30
CA PHE A 49 14.45 12.76 11.46
C PHE A 49 14.15 12.11 10.11
N ALA A 50 13.26 12.68 9.28
CA ALA A 50 12.91 12.14 7.96
C ALA A 50 14.13 11.96 7.04
N ARG A 51 15.10 12.90 7.09
CA ARG A 51 16.36 12.75 6.35
C ARG A 51 17.22 11.60 6.86
N ALA A 52 17.32 11.44 8.18
CA ALA A 52 18.09 10.37 8.80
C ALA A 52 17.45 9.00 8.51
N GLU A 53 16.14 8.91 8.61
CA GLU A 53 15.39 7.67 8.37
C GLU A 53 15.47 7.22 6.90
N ARG A 54 15.42 8.14 5.94
CA ARG A 54 15.68 7.82 4.52
C ARG A 54 17.11 7.32 4.28
N GLN A 55 18.10 7.82 5.03
CA GLN A 55 19.47 7.30 4.93
C GLN A 55 19.56 5.89 5.52
N HIS A 56 18.89 5.64 6.64
CA HIS A 56 18.79 4.34 7.27
C HIS A 56 18.16 3.32 6.31
N LYS A 57 16.99 3.65 5.71
CA LYS A 57 16.34 2.79 4.72
C LYS A 57 17.26 2.47 3.54
N ARG A 58 17.93 3.46 2.94
CA ARG A 58 18.87 3.22 1.83
C ARG A 58 20.03 2.29 2.22
N ALA A 59 20.52 2.39 3.45
CA ALA A 59 21.55 1.50 3.96
C ALA A 59 21.03 0.06 4.15
N ALA A 60 19.78 -0.11 4.57
CA ALA A 60 19.13 -1.40 4.63
C ALA A 60 18.87 -1.99 3.23
N GLU A 61 18.35 -1.19 2.30
CA GLU A 61 18.10 -1.59 0.91
C GLU A 61 19.36 -2.12 0.22
N ALA A 62 20.51 -1.56 0.53
CA ALA A 62 21.80 -2.04 0.00
C ALA A 62 22.18 -3.47 0.44
N GLN A 63 21.50 -4.00 1.46
CA GLN A 63 21.69 -5.36 1.97
C GLN A 63 20.57 -6.32 1.55
N TRP A 64 19.53 -5.83 0.89
CA TRP A 64 18.40 -6.64 0.46
C TRP A 64 18.79 -7.58 -0.69
N PRO A 65 18.10 -8.71 -0.84
CA PRO A 65 18.29 -9.56 -2.00
C PRO A 65 17.91 -8.84 -3.30
N ALA A 66 18.42 -9.31 -4.43
CA ALA A 66 18.13 -8.73 -5.75
C ALA A 66 16.63 -8.77 -6.13
N ALA A 67 15.87 -9.67 -5.53
CA ALA A 67 14.41 -9.73 -5.63
C ALA A 67 13.84 -9.80 -4.21
N THR A 68 13.07 -8.80 -3.85
CA THR A 68 12.37 -8.70 -2.56
C THR A 68 10.95 -9.26 -2.65
N ASP A 69 10.26 -9.38 -1.52
CA ASP A 69 8.85 -9.75 -1.52
C ASP A 69 7.97 -8.63 -2.11
N CYS A 70 8.40 -7.37 -2.04
CA CYS A 70 7.74 -6.27 -2.76
C CYS A 70 7.81 -6.47 -4.28
N ASP A 71 8.99 -6.85 -4.84
CA ASP A 71 9.11 -7.13 -6.28
C ASP A 71 8.22 -8.31 -6.71
N ARG A 72 8.10 -9.33 -5.85
CA ARG A 72 7.20 -10.47 -6.09
C ARG A 72 5.75 -10.05 -6.06
N LEU A 73 5.36 -9.21 -5.09
CA LEU A 73 4.01 -8.67 -4.97
C LEU A 73 3.65 -7.85 -6.21
N ASP A 74 4.55 -6.97 -6.69
CA ASP A 74 4.39 -6.23 -7.93
C ASP A 74 4.10 -7.15 -9.12
N HIS A 75 4.85 -8.25 -9.24
CA HIS A 75 4.64 -9.22 -10.30
C HIS A 75 3.30 -9.96 -10.18
N ALA A 76 2.86 -10.33 -8.96
CA ALA A 76 1.57 -10.97 -8.74
C ALA A 76 0.42 -10.03 -9.11
N PHE A 77 0.47 -8.77 -8.68
CA PHE A 77 -0.55 -7.78 -8.98
C PHE A 77 -0.60 -7.45 -10.48
N ALA A 78 0.56 -7.31 -11.14
CA ALA A 78 0.63 -7.14 -12.59
C ALA A 78 0.04 -8.34 -13.35
N HIS A 79 0.29 -9.57 -12.88
CA HIS A 79 -0.28 -10.79 -13.45
C HIS A 79 -1.81 -10.80 -13.32
N LEU A 80 -2.35 -10.51 -12.13
CA LEU A 80 -3.79 -10.42 -11.89
C LEU A 80 -4.44 -9.31 -12.74
N ALA A 81 -3.80 -8.14 -12.87
CA ALA A 81 -4.28 -7.07 -13.75
C ALA A 81 -4.34 -7.53 -15.21
N GLY A 82 -3.40 -8.35 -15.67
CA GLY A 82 -3.42 -8.98 -17.00
C GLY A 82 -4.56 -10.00 -17.19
N GLN A 83 -5.14 -10.51 -16.11
CA GLN A 83 -6.28 -11.42 -16.10
C GLN A 83 -7.64 -10.72 -15.90
N GLY A 84 -7.68 -9.39 -15.97
CA GLY A 84 -8.91 -8.62 -15.84
C GLY A 84 -9.29 -8.26 -14.39
N PHE A 85 -8.36 -8.36 -13.45
CA PHE A 85 -8.54 -7.82 -12.10
C PHE A 85 -8.28 -6.32 -12.06
N CYS A 86 -9.07 -5.60 -11.26
CA CYS A 86 -8.68 -4.30 -10.73
C CYS A 86 -7.73 -4.53 -9.54
N ALA A 87 -6.44 -4.64 -9.82
CA ALA A 87 -5.41 -4.95 -8.83
C ALA A 87 -4.71 -3.65 -8.38
N LEU A 88 -4.97 -3.21 -7.15
CA LEU A 88 -4.51 -1.93 -6.63
C LEU A 88 -3.56 -2.15 -5.43
N GLN A 89 -2.38 -1.61 -5.53
CA GLN A 89 -1.47 -1.48 -4.39
C GLN A 89 -1.71 -0.11 -3.76
N TRP A 90 -1.72 -0.07 -2.41
CA TRP A 90 -1.97 1.18 -1.69
C TRP A 90 -3.31 1.84 -2.10
N ALA A 91 -4.41 1.19 -1.81
CA ALA A 91 -5.74 1.65 -2.20
C ALA A 91 -6.40 2.56 -1.14
N GLY A 92 -5.65 3.48 -0.55
CA GLY A 92 -6.11 4.38 0.50
C GLY A 92 -5.69 3.94 1.91
N ASP A 93 -6.31 4.50 2.93
CA ASP A 93 -5.90 4.31 4.32
C ASP A 93 -6.67 3.21 5.02
N THR A 94 -7.90 2.96 4.61
CA THR A 94 -8.82 1.99 5.21
C THR A 94 -9.40 1.04 4.18
N LEU A 95 -10.04 -0.03 4.65
CA LEU A 95 -10.76 -0.98 3.80
C LEU A 95 -11.85 -0.29 2.96
N ASP A 96 -12.58 0.68 3.54
CA ASP A 96 -13.63 1.45 2.84
C ASP A 96 -13.03 2.33 1.75
N ASP A 97 -11.90 2.99 2.00
CA ASP A 97 -11.17 3.76 0.97
C ASP A 97 -10.74 2.85 -0.18
N GLY A 98 -10.30 1.64 0.13
CA GLY A 98 -9.93 0.64 -0.85
C GLY A 98 -11.09 0.26 -1.78
N PHE A 99 -12.26 -0.01 -1.24
CA PHE A 99 -13.46 -0.28 -2.03
C PHE A 99 -13.90 0.93 -2.86
N GLU A 100 -13.83 2.14 -2.29
CA GLU A 100 -14.12 3.36 -3.05
C GLU A 100 -13.14 3.53 -4.21
N ARG A 101 -11.84 3.30 -3.98
CA ARG A 101 -10.81 3.40 -5.01
C ARG A 101 -11.01 2.36 -6.12
N VAL A 102 -11.36 1.12 -5.78
CA VAL A 102 -11.73 0.09 -6.75
C VAL A 102 -12.92 0.56 -7.60
N SER A 103 -13.99 1.04 -6.96
CA SER A 103 -15.17 1.55 -7.65
C SER A 103 -14.84 2.70 -8.59
N GLN A 104 -14.07 3.68 -8.13
CA GLN A 104 -13.62 4.82 -8.95
C GLN A 104 -12.77 4.35 -10.15
N THR A 105 -11.88 3.36 -9.94
CA THR A 105 -11.01 2.85 -10.99
C THR A 105 -11.77 2.09 -12.06
N ILE A 106 -12.75 1.27 -11.66
CA ILE A 106 -13.55 0.46 -12.60
C ILE A 106 -14.50 1.35 -13.42
N ASN A 107 -15.07 2.39 -12.78
CA ASN A 107 -16.06 3.27 -13.39
C ASN A 107 -15.49 4.56 -13.99
N ALA A 108 -14.18 4.67 -14.13
CA ALA A 108 -13.57 5.85 -14.74
C ALA A 108 -13.93 5.96 -16.24
N ASP A 109 -14.28 7.16 -16.70
CA ASP A 109 -14.79 7.44 -18.05
C ASP A 109 -13.84 7.01 -19.19
N ASP A 110 -12.54 6.94 -18.91
CA ASP A 110 -11.49 6.59 -19.87
C ASP A 110 -11.11 5.09 -19.86
N VAL A 111 -11.75 4.30 -18.99
CA VAL A 111 -11.51 2.87 -18.86
C VAL A 111 -12.51 2.08 -19.71
N PRO A 112 -12.04 1.23 -20.66
CA PRO A 112 -12.92 0.33 -21.39
C PRO A 112 -13.68 -0.61 -20.44
N THR A 113 -14.97 -0.79 -20.65
CA THR A 113 -15.85 -1.65 -19.83
C THR A 113 -15.33 -3.09 -19.71
N GLU A 114 -14.64 -3.57 -20.74
CA GLU A 114 -14.07 -4.93 -20.79
C GLU A 114 -12.75 -5.08 -20.04
N ARG A 115 -12.20 -4.01 -19.46
CA ARG A 115 -10.88 -4.06 -18.81
C ARG A 115 -10.91 -4.83 -17.49
N TYR A 116 -11.95 -4.62 -16.70
CA TYR A 116 -12.09 -5.21 -15.36
C TYR A 116 -13.31 -6.12 -15.32
N THR A 117 -13.13 -7.35 -15.79
CA THR A 117 -14.24 -8.31 -15.97
C THR A 117 -14.19 -9.48 -15.01
N THR A 118 -13.10 -9.63 -14.26
CA THR A 118 -12.89 -10.79 -13.42
C THR A 118 -13.16 -10.47 -11.96
N GLY A 119 -12.36 -9.59 -11.37
CA GLY A 119 -12.47 -9.28 -9.95
C GLY A 119 -11.63 -8.08 -9.55
N PHE A 120 -11.47 -7.89 -8.27
CA PHE A 120 -10.55 -6.91 -7.71
C PHE A 120 -9.70 -7.54 -6.62
N CYS A 121 -8.53 -6.96 -6.39
CA CYS A 121 -7.73 -7.18 -5.19
C CYS A 121 -6.98 -5.89 -4.83
N PHE A 122 -6.81 -5.65 -3.53
CA PHE A 122 -6.06 -4.50 -3.05
C PHE A 122 -5.54 -4.72 -1.63
N PHE A 123 -4.62 -3.86 -1.21
CA PHE A 123 -4.28 -3.63 0.19
C PHE A 123 -4.22 -2.12 0.46
N HIS A 124 -4.33 -1.72 1.72
CA HIS A 124 -4.37 -0.34 2.18
C HIS A 124 -3.30 -0.07 3.25
N SER A 125 -3.20 1.17 3.79
CA SER A 125 -2.11 1.51 4.72
C SER A 125 -2.13 0.71 6.01
N GLN A 126 -3.30 0.42 6.57
CA GLN A 126 -3.38 -0.40 7.80
C GLN A 126 -2.86 -1.84 7.59
N ASP A 127 -3.00 -2.42 6.38
CA ASP A 127 -2.38 -3.71 6.05
C ASP A 127 -0.84 -3.60 6.00
N MET A 128 -0.33 -2.45 5.57
CA MET A 128 1.11 -2.17 5.57
C MET A 128 1.66 -2.00 6.98
N ASP A 129 0.88 -1.40 7.92
CA ASP A 129 1.25 -1.34 9.34
C ASP A 129 1.49 -2.75 9.88
N HIS A 130 0.56 -3.67 9.64
CA HIS A 130 0.70 -5.07 10.05
C HIS A 130 1.91 -5.75 9.39
N ALA A 131 2.18 -5.45 8.11
CA ALA A 131 3.34 -6.00 7.42
C ALA A 131 4.67 -5.50 8.00
N LEU A 132 4.75 -4.25 8.47
CA LEU A 132 5.93 -3.72 9.16
C LEU A 132 6.14 -4.33 10.55
N ASP A 133 5.06 -4.78 11.19
CA ASP A 133 5.06 -5.45 12.49
C ASP A 133 5.26 -6.99 12.40
N ASP A 134 5.68 -7.49 11.22
CA ASP A 134 5.88 -8.93 10.94
C ASP A 134 4.59 -9.78 11.03
N GLU A 135 3.41 -9.16 11.01
CA GLU A 135 2.10 -9.86 11.06
C GLU A 135 1.62 -10.33 9.68
N GLY A 136 2.31 -9.88 8.63
CA GLY A 136 1.98 -10.18 7.24
C GLY A 136 1.09 -9.12 6.58
N LEU A 137 1.02 -9.16 5.25
CA LEU A 137 0.21 -8.25 4.45
C LEU A 137 -1.14 -8.89 4.12
N SER A 138 -2.23 -8.29 4.58
CA SER A 138 -3.58 -8.69 4.18
C SER A 138 -3.91 -8.15 2.78
N VAL A 139 -4.57 -8.96 1.96
CA VAL A 139 -5.05 -8.56 0.63
C VAL A 139 -6.56 -8.78 0.57
N ALA A 140 -7.32 -7.70 0.42
CA ALA A 140 -8.74 -7.76 0.14
C ALA A 140 -8.99 -8.17 -1.31
N PHE A 141 -10.04 -8.95 -1.57
CA PHE A 141 -10.39 -9.40 -2.90
C PHE A 141 -11.90 -9.64 -3.04
N GLY A 142 -12.38 -9.66 -4.28
CA GLY A 142 -13.75 -10.02 -4.59
C GLY A 142 -14.03 -10.02 -6.09
N HIS A 143 -15.21 -10.49 -6.46
CA HIS A 143 -15.74 -10.40 -7.81
C HIS A 143 -16.32 -8.99 -8.06
N VAL A 144 -16.20 -8.46 -9.28
CA VAL A 144 -16.71 -7.13 -9.62
C VAL A 144 -18.25 -7.06 -9.53
N ASP A 145 -18.92 -8.13 -9.90
CA ASP A 145 -20.38 -8.28 -9.85
C ASP A 145 -20.70 -9.72 -9.42
N PRO A 146 -20.68 -10.02 -8.11
CA PRO A 146 -20.84 -11.39 -7.64
C PRO A 146 -22.30 -11.82 -7.72
N ASP A 147 -22.54 -12.91 -8.44
CA ASP A 147 -23.85 -13.62 -8.44
C ASP A 147 -24.05 -14.48 -7.19
N SER A 148 -22.93 -14.89 -6.55
CA SER A 148 -22.92 -15.77 -5.39
C SER A 148 -21.65 -15.62 -4.57
N ASP A 149 -21.64 -16.15 -3.33
CA ASP A 149 -20.44 -16.25 -2.49
C ASP A 149 -19.35 -17.12 -3.13
N GLU A 150 -19.72 -18.07 -4.00
CA GLU A 150 -18.78 -18.93 -4.72
C GLU A 150 -17.89 -18.12 -5.67
N ASP A 151 -18.40 -17.02 -6.25
CA ASP A 151 -17.61 -16.13 -7.10
C ASP A 151 -16.49 -15.46 -6.30
N ASN A 152 -16.77 -14.97 -5.08
CA ASN A 152 -15.75 -14.38 -4.22
C ASN A 152 -14.72 -15.43 -3.79
N VAL A 153 -15.13 -16.66 -3.48
CA VAL A 153 -14.20 -17.76 -3.15
C VAL A 153 -13.29 -18.07 -4.35
N ARG A 154 -13.83 -18.03 -5.57
CA ARG A 154 -13.05 -18.23 -6.79
C ARG A 154 -12.01 -17.12 -6.97
N MET A 155 -12.37 -15.84 -6.71
CA MET A 155 -11.42 -14.72 -6.78
C MET A 155 -10.30 -14.89 -5.75
N GLY A 156 -10.62 -15.25 -4.51
CA GLY A 156 -9.63 -15.53 -3.48
C GLY A 156 -8.64 -16.61 -3.89
N ARG A 157 -9.12 -17.66 -4.55
CA ARG A 157 -8.23 -18.73 -5.07
C ARG A 157 -7.29 -18.22 -6.16
N LEU A 158 -7.76 -17.41 -7.09
CA LEU A 158 -6.92 -16.81 -8.14
C LEU A 158 -5.86 -15.88 -7.56
N VAL A 159 -6.22 -15.07 -6.57
CA VAL A 159 -5.26 -14.20 -5.86
C VAL A 159 -4.22 -15.06 -5.13
N PHE A 160 -4.65 -16.09 -4.40
CA PHE A 160 -3.76 -17.02 -3.70
C PHE A 160 -2.77 -17.68 -4.67
N GLU A 161 -3.26 -18.25 -5.78
CA GLU A 161 -2.43 -18.90 -6.80
C GLU A 161 -1.42 -17.93 -7.44
N ALA A 162 -1.81 -16.67 -7.67
CA ALA A 162 -0.91 -15.64 -8.20
C ALA A 162 0.22 -15.31 -7.21
N LEU A 163 -0.09 -15.23 -5.91
CA LEU A 163 0.91 -14.97 -4.87
C LEU A 163 1.87 -16.17 -4.70
N GLU A 164 1.36 -17.40 -4.70
CA GLU A 164 2.20 -18.61 -4.68
C GLU A 164 3.10 -18.70 -5.93
N TRP A 165 2.57 -18.37 -7.11
CA TRP A 165 3.33 -18.44 -8.37
C TRP A 165 4.60 -17.57 -8.35
N VAL A 166 4.57 -16.42 -7.67
CA VAL A 166 5.75 -15.55 -7.51
C VAL A 166 6.62 -15.96 -6.32
N GLY A 167 6.25 -17.00 -5.57
CA GLY A 167 7.01 -17.55 -4.45
C GLY A 167 6.74 -16.87 -3.10
N LEU A 168 5.65 -16.11 -2.98
CA LEU A 168 5.13 -15.67 -1.69
C LEU A 168 4.44 -16.84 -0.97
N LYS A 169 4.18 -16.68 0.31
CA LYS A 169 3.49 -17.67 1.16
C LYS A 169 2.21 -17.04 1.70
N PRO A 170 1.14 -17.03 0.88
CA PRO A 170 -0.14 -16.47 1.28
C PRO A 170 -0.89 -17.35 2.30
#